data_119e55fd890725bea05b8072a46ce043
#
_entry.id   119e55fd890725bea05b8072a46ce043
#
_cell.length_a   1.000
_cell.length_b   1.000
_cell.length_c   1.000
_cell.angle_alpha   90.00
_cell.angle_beta   90.00
_cell.angle_gamma   90.00
#
_symmetry.space_group_name_H-M   'P 1'
#
loop_
_entity.id
_entity.type
_entity.pdbx_description
1 polymer ?
#
loop_
_entity_poly.entity_id
_entity_poly.type
_entity_poly.pdbx_seq_one_letter_code
_entity_poly.pdbx_strand_id
1 'polypeptide(L)'
;MFGGVARRYNLLNRLISLGQDRRWRRLAVSRLAPRSGERVLDLGAGTGDLALETVRQFPGVRVIAADLTPEMVRLGRGRLGARSVGWVIAEAGTLPFAQGAFDGIISGFLLRNVGSLDRALVEQRRVLRSGGGWVALDTTPARGGPLRPLIELHFRLVIPLLGRLLAGRVQAYRWLADSTLGFVTAEKLAERLRSAGFEGVGFRRLMLGAIAVHWGRAGGPN
;
A
#
# COMPACT_ATOMS: atom_id res chain seq x y z
N MET A 1 8.52 9.62 12.20
CA MET A 1 7.35 9.24 13.00
C MET A 1 7.21 7.72 13.20
N PHE A 2 7.54 6.90 12.21
CA PHE A 2 7.37 5.42 12.24
C PHE A 2 8.56 4.60 12.75
N GLY A 3 9.79 5.14 12.83
CA GLY A 3 11.00 4.39 13.15
C GLY A 3 10.97 3.62 14.48
N GLY A 4 10.47 4.22 15.57
CA GLY A 4 10.40 3.54 16.88
C GLY A 4 9.24 2.55 17.04
N VAL A 5 8.36 2.43 16.04
CA VAL A 5 7.14 1.58 16.08
C VAL A 5 7.27 0.33 15.22
N ALA A 6 8.29 0.27 14.35
CA ALA A 6 8.40 -0.72 13.28
C ALA A 6 8.35 -2.19 13.75
N ARG A 7 8.93 -2.54 14.90
CA ARG A 7 8.86 -3.92 15.43
C ARG A 7 7.46 -4.32 15.90
N ARG A 8 6.69 -3.36 16.42
CA ARG A 8 5.30 -3.58 16.91
C ARG A 8 4.26 -3.30 15.84
N TYR A 9 4.66 -2.61 14.75
CA TYR A 9 3.78 -2.21 13.65
C TYR A 9 3.08 -3.41 12.99
N ASN A 10 3.83 -4.46 12.68
CA ASN A 10 3.26 -5.66 12.07
C ASN A 10 2.29 -6.41 12.99
N LEU A 11 2.57 -6.46 14.29
CA LEU A 11 1.66 -7.07 15.28
C LEU A 11 0.36 -6.28 15.38
N LEU A 12 0.45 -4.96 15.43
CA LEU A 12 -0.72 -4.08 15.53
C LEU A 12 -1.57 -4.10 14.26
N ASN A 13 -0.95 -4.08 13.08
CA ASN A 13 -1.68 -4.26 11.83
C ASN A 13 -2.47 -5.57 11.81
N ARG A 14 -1.91 -6.66 12.34
CA ARG A 14 -2.61 -7.94 12.49
C ARG A 14 -3.79 -7.84 13.44
N LEU A 15 -3.63 -7.18 14.58
CA LEU A 15 -4.71 -7.02 15.56
C LEU A 15 -5.84 -6.13 15.01
N ILE A 16 -5.50 -5.00 14.41
CA ILE A 16 -6.46 -4.07 13.79
C ILE A 16 -7.22 -4.73 12.64
N SER A 17 -6.54 -5.55 11.85
CA SER A 17 -7.13 -6.26 10.71
C SER A 17 -7.78 -7.59 11.08
N LEU A 18 -7.78 -7.97 12.36
CA LEU A 18 -8.18 -9.30 12.83
C LEU A 18 -7.46 -10.42 12.06
N GLY A 19 -6.18 -10.21 11.72
CA GLY A 19 -5.36 -11.14 10.97
C GLY A 19 -5.64 -11.23 9.46
N GLN A 20 -6.60 -10.46 8.94
CA GLN A 20 -6.98 -10.50 7.53
C GLN A 20 -5.99 -9.79 6.59
N ASP A 21 -5.10 -8.96 7.13
CA ASP A 21 -4.10 -8.21 6.37
C ASP A 21 -3.26 -9.10 5.44
N ARG A 22 -2.90 -10.31 5.86
CA ARG A 22 -2.21 -11.30 5.02
C ARG A 22 -3.03 -11.73 3.81
N ARG A 23 -4.35 -11.96 4.00
CA ARG A 23 -5.26 -12.35 2.92
C ARG A 23 -5.44 -11.22 1.92
N TRP A 24 -5.52 -9.97 2.41
CA TRP A 24 -5.62 -8.80 1.53
C TRP A 24 -4.35 -8.58 0.71
N ARG A 25 -3.16 -8.74 1.32
CA ARG A 25 -1.88 -8.67 0.60
C ARG A 25 -1.77 -9.76 -0.46
N ARG A 26 -2.14 -11.00 -0.14
CA ARG A 26 -2.19 -12.09 -1.13
C ARG A 26 -3.09 -11.74 -2.30
N LEU A 27 -4.27 -11.21 -2.04
CA LEU A 27 -5.21 -10.77 -3.07
C LEU A 27 -4.61 -9.65 -3.93
N ALA A 28 -3.96 -8.65 -3.34
CA ALA A 28 -3.32 -7.57 -4.06
C ALA A 28 -2.20 -8.08 -4.98
N VAL A 29 -1.33 -8.95 -4.46
CA VAL A 29 -0.25 -9.57 -5.24
C VAL A 29 -0.80 -10.46 -6.37
N SER A 30 -1.80 -11.29 -6.08
CA SER A 30 -2.48 -12.11 -7.12
C SER A 30 -3.18 -11.24 -8.18
N ARG A 31 -3.61 -10.02 -7.83
CA ARG A 31 -4.22 -9.10 -8.79
C ARG A 31 -3.20 -8.45 -9.71
N LEU A 32 -2.00 -8.16 -9.21
CA LEU A 32 -0.89 -7.71 -10.04
C LEU A 32 -0.43 -8.80 -11.02
N ALA A 33 -0.34 -10.06 -10.52
CA ALA A 33 0.01 -11.26 -11.28
C ALA A 33 1.23 -11.08 -12.19
N PRO A 34 2.39 -10.67 -11.64
CA PRO A 34 3.58 -10.45 -12.46
C PRO A 34 4.14 -11.76 -13.01
N ARG A 35 4.82 -11.69 -14.15
CA ARG A 35 5.47 -12.84 -14.78
C ARG A 35 6.93 -12.99 -14.33
N SER A 36 7.47 -14.18 -14.45
CA SER A 36 8.92 -14.42 -14.21
C SER A 36 9.75 -13.49 -15.08
N GLY A 37 10.81 -12.92 -14.50
CA GLY A 37 11.69 -11.94 -15.14
C GLY A 37 11.21 -10.49 -15.04
N GLU A 38 9.94 -10.24 -14.79
CA GLU A 38 9.41 -8.87 -14.64
C GLU A 38 9.93 -8.16 -13.39
N ARG A 39 10.02 -6.82 -13.49
CA ARG A 39 10.45 -5.92 -12.41
C ARG A 39 9.24 -5.30 -11.73
N VAL A 40 9.11 -5.54 -10.43
CA VAL A 40 8.01 -5.01 -9.60
C VAL A 40 8.56 -4.05 -8.56
N LEU A 41 7.95 -2.89 -8.44
CA LEU A 41 8.19 -1.92 -7.37
C LEU A 41 7.13 -2.10 -6.27
N ASP A 42 7.55 -2.46 -5.05
CA ASP A 42 6.74 -2.32 -3.84
C ASP A 42 7.00 -0.92 -3.26
N LEU A 43 6.04 -0.01 -3.42
CA LEU A 43 6.18 1.40 -3.05
C LEU A 43 5.50 1.68 -1.70
N GLY A 44 6.24 2.34 -0.79
CA GLY A 44 5.86 2.45 0.62
C GLY A 44 5.93 1.09 1.32
N ALA A 45 6.97 0.32 0.99
CA ALA A 45 7.10 -1.10 1.34
C ALA A 45 7.11 -1.36 2.85
N GLY A 46 7.46 -0.35 3.66
CA GLY A 46 7.64 -0.53 5.09
C GLY A 46 8.72 -1.58 5.36
N THR A 47 8.34 -2.65 6.06
CA THR A 47 9.24 -3.79 6.29
C THR A 47 9.20 -4.86 5.18
N GLY A 48 8.54 -4.59 4.04
CA GLY A 48 8.55 -5.42 2.84
C GLY A 48 7.55 -6.58 2.82
N ASP A 49 6.42 -6.45 3.48
CA ASP A 49 5.42 -7.53 3.51
C ASP A 49 4.86 -7.87 2.12
N LEU A 50 4.59 -6.85 1.26
CA LEU A 50 4.13 -7.08 -0.11
C LEU A 50 5.27 -7.57 -1.01
N ALA A 51 6.48 -7.00 -0.88
CA ALA A 51 7.65 -7.44 -1.62
C ALA A 51 7.94 -8.94 -1.39
N LEU A 52 7.97 -9.37 -0.12
CA LEU A 52 8.21 -10.77 0.24
C LEU A 52 7.07 -11.68 -0.22
N GLU A 53 5.82 -11.22 -0.12
CA GLU A 53 4.67 -11.97 -0.61
C GLU A 53 4.70 -12.09 -2.15
N THR A 54 5.16 -11.05 -2.87
CA THR A 54 5.33 -11.08 -4.33
C THR A 54 6.35 -12.13 -4.75
N VAL A 55 7.53 -12.13 -4.15
CA VAL A 55 8.57 -13.15 -4.42
C VAL A 55 8.07 -14.56 -4.11
N ARG A 56 7.29 -14.71 -3.02
CA ARG A 56 6.75 -16.00 -2.61
C ARG A 56 5.71 -16.55 -3.59
N GLN A 57 4.80 -15.71 -4.10
CA GLN A 57 3.75 -16.14 -5.03
C GLN A 57 4.25 -16.28 -6.47
N PHE A 58 5.21 -15.47 -6.86
CA PHE A 58 5.71 -15.40 -8.24
C PHE A 58 7.25 -15.54 -8.26
N PRO A 59 7.77 -16.77 -8.16
CA PRO A 59 9.21 -17.01 -8.26
C PRO A 59 9.77 -16.48 -9.58
N GLY A 60 11.01 -15.92 -9.54
CA GLY A 60 11.65 -15.34 -10.71
C GLY A 60 11.33 -13.88 -10.99
N VAL A 61 10.40 -13.27 -10.26
CA VAL A 61 10.15 -11.82 -10.33
C VAL A 61 11.24 -11.05 -9.58
N ARG A 62 11.68 -9.93 -10.15
CA ARG A 62 12.66 -9.03 -9.54
C ARG A 62 11.92 -7.93 -8.79
N VAL A 63 11.98 -7.94 -7.47
CA VAL A 63 11.27 -6.97 -6.63
C VAL A 63 12.23 -5.93 -6.08
N ILE A 64 11.85 -4.65 -6.19
CA ILE A 64 12.47 -3.52 -5.49
C ILE A 64 11.46 -2.99 -4.49
N ALA A 65 11.84 -2.93 -3.23
CA ALA A 65 11.08 -2.34 -2.13
C ALA A 65 11.59 -0.92 -1.86
N ALA A 66 10.73 0.07 -1.99
CA ALA A 66 11.05 1.47 -1.77
C ALA A 66 10.22 2.02 -0.60
N ASP A 67 10.86 2.68 0.35
CA ASP A 67 10.21 3.37 1.46
C ASP A 67 10.94 4.66 1.81
N LEU A 68 10.21 5.67 2.25
CA LEU A 68 10.81 6.96 2.66
C LEU A 68 11.56 6.85 3.99
N THR A 69 11.22 5.85 4.82
CA THR A 69 11.73 5.71 6.19
C THR A 69 12.94 4.77 6.25
N PRO A 70 14.18 5.28 6.50
CA PRO A 70 15.39 4.44 6.53
C PRO A 70 15.30 3.27 7.52
N GLU A 71 14.64 3.45 8.67
CA GLU A 71 14.47 2.40 9.67
C GLU A 71 13.60 1.25 9.14
N MET A 72 12.57 1.55 8.35
CA MET A 72 11.73 0.53 7.72
C MET A 72 12.55 -0.31 6.72
N VAL A 73 13.33 0.35 5.87
CA VAL A 73 14.23 -0.30 4.92
C VAL A 73 15.25 -1.19 5.66
N ARG A 74 15.89 -0.67 6.73
CA ARG A 74 16.86 -1.44 7.52
C ARG A 74 16.24 -2.69 8.15
N LEU A 75 15.06 -2.57 8.74
CA LEU A 75 14.34 -3.69 9.33
C LEU A 75 13.87 -4.70 8.27
N GLY A 76 13.42 -4.21 7.11
CA GLY A 76 13.02 -5.04 5.98
C GLY A 76 14.17 -5.89 5.46
N ARG A 77 15.35 -5.29 5.26
CA ARG A 77 16.58 -6.00 4.85
C ARG A 77 16.99 -7.14 5.80
N GLY A 78 16.72 -6.98 7.09
CA GLY A 78 17.03 -8.00 8.11
C GLY A 78 16.06 -9.18 8.16
N ARG A 79 15.01 -9.19 7.35
CA ARG A 79 13.99 -10.26 7.38
C ARG A 79 14.45 -11.50 6.59
N LEU A 80 13.94 -12.65 6.99
CA LEU A 80 14.12 -13.90 6.23
C LEU A 80 13.52 -13.72 4.81
N GLY A 81 14.27 -14.08 3.79
CA GLY A 81 13.88 -13.95 2.38
C GLY A 81 14.13 -12.56 1.77
N ALA A 82 14.57 -11.57 2.56
CA ALA A 82 14.82 -10.21 2.05
C ALA A 82 16.02 -10.09 1.09
N ARG A 83 16.88 -11.11 1.01
CA ARG A 83 18.05 -11.14 0.09
C ARG A 83 17.64 -11.17 -1.39
N SER A 84 16.43 -11.64 -1.70
CA SER A 84 15.85 -11.66 -3.06
C SER A 84 15.15 -10.34 -3.44
N VAL A 85 15.16 -9.33 -2.57
CA VAL A 85 14.53 -8.04 -2.76
C VAL A 85 15.57 -6.94 -2.77
N GLY A 86 15.56 -6.07 -3.79
CA GLY A 86 16.32 -4.81 -3.78
C GLY A 86 15.65 -3.79 -2.84
N TRP A 87 16.44 -2.93 -2.19
CA TRP A 87 15.91 -1.95 -1.22
C TRP A 87 16.43 -0.55 -1.50
N VAL A 88 15.52 0.42 -1.57
CA VAL A 88 15.82 1.83 -1.86
C VAL A 88 15.08 2.73 -0.88
N ILE A 89 15.71 3.85 -0.50
CA ILE A 89 15.02 4.93 0.21
C ILE A 89 14.51 5.91 -0.86
N ALA A 90 13.18 6.08 -0.95
CA ALA A 90 12.58 6.96 -1.94
C ALA A 90 11.23 7.52 -1.49
N GLU A 91 10.94 8.73 -1.95
CA GLU A 91 9.63 9.40 -1.81
C GLU A 91 8.72 9.04 -2.99
N ALA A 92 7.43 8.75 -2.70
CA ALA A 92 6.46 8.32 -3.72
C ALA A 92 6.15 9.39 -4.80
N GLY A 93 6.38 10.66 -4.50
CA GLY A 93 6.18 11.78 -5.43
C GLY A 93 7.40 12.14 -6.26
N THR A 94 8.57 11.50 -6.03
CA THR A 94 9.83 11.75 -6.76
C THR A 94 10.70 10.51 -6.68
N LEU A 95 10.50 9.60 -7.63
CA LEU A 95 11.16 8.28 -7.63
C LEU A 95 12.50 8.33 -8.38
N PRO A 96 13.58 7.78 -7.82
CA PRO A 96 14.91 7.79 -8.44
C PRO A 96 15.06 6.71 -9.53
N PHE A 97 14.03 6.55 -10.36
CA PHE A 97 13.98 5.56 -11.42
C PHE A 97 13.67 6.19 -12.77
N ALA A 98 14.21 5.62 -13.84
CA ALA A 98 13.89 6.04 -15.19
C ALA A 98 12.41 5.79 -15.55
N GLN A 99 11.92 6.50 -16.56
CA GLN A 99 10.62 6.24 -17.16
C GLN A 99 10.54 4.79 -17.64
N GLY A 100 9.41 4.11 -17.39
CA GLY A 100 9.19 2.74 -17.82
C GLY A 100 10.09 1.69 -17.17
N ALA A 101 10.73 2.01 -16.03
CA ALA A 101 11.66 1.11 -15.34
C ALA A 101 11.00 -0.18 -14.81
N PHE A 102 9.70 -0.19 -14.62
CA PHE A 102 8.98 -1.30 -13.96
C PHE A 102 7.84 -1.85 -14.84
N ASP A 103 7.65 -3.16 -14.74
CA ASP A 103 6.54 -3.89 -15.35
C ASP A 103 5.28 -3.85 -14.44
N GLY A 104 5.47 -3.70 -13.14
CA GLY A 104 4.40 -3.61 -12.16
C GLY A 104 4.74 -2.74 -10.96
N ILE A 105 3.72 -2.09 -10.39
CA ILE A 105 3.81 -1.40 -9.10
C ILE A 105 2.75 -1.99 -8.17
N ILE A 106 3.15 -2.24 -6.93
CA ILE A 106 2.25 -2.59 -5.85
C ILE A 106 2.51 -1.67 -4.65
N SER A 107 1.46 -1.30 -3.93
CA SER A 107 1.59 -0.57 -2.68
C SER A 107 0.56 -1.01 -1.64
N GLY A 108 0.90 -0.91 -0.37
CA GLY A 108 0.00 -1.23 0.72
C GLY A 108 -0.02 -0.16 1.79
N PHE A 109 -1.19 0.46 1.99
CA PHE A 109 -1.41 1.48 3.01
C PHE A 109 -0.50 2.71 2.86
N LEU A 110 -0.14 3.05 1.62
CA LEU A 110 0.73 4.16 1.26
C LEU A 110 -0.08 5.42 0.92
N LEU A 111 -1.08 5.31 0.02
CA LEU A 111 -1.63 6.46 -0.70
C LEU A 111 -2.26 7.52 0.21
N ARG A 112 -2.82 7.12 1.34
CA ARG A 112 -3.36 8.04 2.34
C ARG A 112 -2.28 8.84 3.09
N ASN A 113 -1.00 8.48 2.92
CA ASN A 113 0.14 9.03 3.64
C ASN A 113 1.04 9.91 2.77
N VAL A 114 0.78 9.98 1.46
CA VAL A 114 1.56 10.82 0.54
C VAL A 114 1.16 12.29 0.66
N GLY A 115 2.12 13.20 0.49
CA GLY A 115 1.84 14.64 0.57
C GLY A 115 0.91 15.14 -0.53
N SER A 116 1.03 14.58 -1.74
CA SER A 116 0.14 14.84 -2.89
C SER A 116 -0.18 13.54 -3.60
N LEU A 117 -1.46 13.13 -3.54
CA LEU A 117 -1.92 11.90 -4.19
C LEU A 117 -1.73 11.98 -5.71
N ASP A 118 -2.12 13.10 -6.33
CA ASP A 118 -2.06 13.26 -7.78
C ASP A 118 -0.61 13.23 -8.28
N ARG A 119 0.31 13.91 -7.59
CA ARG A 119 1.74 13.85 -7.91
C ARG A 119 2.30 12.43 -7.78
N ALA A 120 1.93 11.71 -6.72
CA ALA A 120 2.37 10.35 -6.51
C ALA A 120 1.82 9.39 -7.59
N LEU A 121 0.57 9.58 -8.07
CA LEU A 121 -0.01 8.76 -9.13
C LEU A 121 0.66 9.04 -10.48
N VAL A 122 0.92 10.31 -10.81
CA VAL A 122 1.65 10.69 -12.04
C VAL A 122 3.06 10.10 -12.04
N GLU A 123 3.76 10.17 -10.90
CA GLU A 123 5.12 9.64 -10.78
C GLU A 123 5.16 8.11 -10.89
N GLN A 124 4.19 7.42 -10.28
CA GLN A 124 4.03 5.97 -10.45
C GLN A 124 3.72 5.61 -11.90
N ARG A 125 2.88 6.41 -12.58
CA ARG A 125 2.61 6.23 -14.01
C ARG A 125 3.87 6.40 -14.84
N ARG A 126 4.72 7.38 -14.54
CA ARG A 126 5.98 7.64 -15.26
C ARG A 126 6.94 6.46 -15.19
N VAL A 127 7.14 5.87 -14.00
CA VAL A 127 8.10 4.77 -13.82
C VAL A 127 7.58 3.41 -14.30
N LEU A 128 6.27 3.27 -14.56
CA LEU A 128 5.68 2.09 -15.20
C LEU A 128 5.88 2.13 -16.71
N ARG A 129 6.22 0.97 -17.30
CA ARG A 129 6.15 0.82 -18.76
C ARG A 129 4.69 0.91 -19.25
N SER A 130 4.49 1.22 -20.51
CA SER A 130 3.15 1.12 -21.13
C SER A 130 2.58 -0.28 -20.96
N GLY A 131 1.30 -0.37 -20.58
CA GLY A 131 0.61 -1.61 -20.23
C GLY A 131 1.03 -2.25 -18.91
N GLY A 132 2.00 -1.67 -18.19
CA GLY A 132 2.47 -2.14 -16.87
C GLY A 132 1.33 -2.16 -15.84
N GLY A 133 1.33 -3.19 -14.97
CA GLY A 133 0.30 -3.38 -13.96
C GLY A 133 0.48 -2.45 -12.76
N TRP A 134 -0.62 -1.95 -12.22
CA TRP A 134 -0.64 -1.15 -11.00
C TRP A 134 -1.68 -1.68 -10.01
N VAL A 135 -1.30 -1.88 -8.74
CA VAL A 135 -2.21 -2.34 -7.69
C VAL A 135 -1.93 -1.59 -6.39
N ALA A 136 -2.98 -1.12 -5.73
CA ALA A 136 -2.88 -0.56 -4.38
C ALA A 136 -3.91 -1.17 -3.44
N LEU A 137 -3.46 -1.53 -2.24
CA LEU A 137 -4.27 -1.91 -1.09
C LEU A 137 -4.26 -0.74 -0.11
N ASP A 138 -5.41 -0.11 0.14
CA ASP A 138 -5.49 0.97 1.13
C ASP A 138 -6.84 1.01 1.84
N THR A 139 -6.91 1.84 2.88
CA THR A 139 -8.17 2.15 3.55
C THR A 139 -9.05 3.01 2.64
N THR A 140 -10.34 2.98 2.89
CA THR A 140 -11.31 3.86 2.22
C THR A 140 -12.46 4.12 3.18
N PRO A 141 -13.07 5.31 3.17
CA PRO A 141 -14.28 5.56 3.94
C PRO A 141 -15.33 4.50 3.63
N ALA A 142 -15.94 3.93 4.66
CA ALA A 142 -17.00 2.95 4.50
C ALA A 142 -18.18 3.59 3.73
N ARG A 143 -18.82 2.80 2.85
CA ARG A 143 -20.06 3.24 2.20
C ARG A 143 -21.12 3.57 3.26
N GLY A 144 -22.02 4.50 2.94
CA GLY A 144 -23.23 4.72 3.73
C GLY A 144 -23.99 3.41 3.92
N GLY A 145 -24.56 3.21 5.09
CA GLY A 145 -25.31 2.00 5.43
C GLY A 145 -25.41 1.82 6.96
N PRO A 146 -26.23 0.89 7.44
CA PRO A 146 -26.50 0.74 8.88
C PRO A 146 -25.24 0.32 9.68
N LEU A 147 -24.24 -0.30 9.04
CA LEU A 147 -22.99 -0.72 9.70
C LEU A 147 -21.92 0.38 9.73
N ARG A 148 -22.11 1.50 9.02
CA ARG A 148 -21.14 2.60 8.99
C ARG A 148 -20.80 3.14 10.39
N PRO A 149 -21.76 3.43 11.28
CA PRO A 149 -21.46 3.92 12.62
C PRO A 149 -20.59 2.95 13.42
N LEU A 150 -20.82 1.64 13.29
CA LEU A 150 -20.04 0.60 13.97
C LEU A 150 -18.59 0.56 13.46
N ILE A 151 -18.39 0.72 12.15
CA ILE A 151 -17.06 0.77 11.54
C ILE A 151 -16.32 2.03 11.99
N GLU A 152 -16.98 3.19 11.96
CA GLU A 152 -16.38 4.44 12.42
C GLU A 152 -16.05 4.39 13.92
N LEU A 153 -16.92 3.78 14.74
CA LEU A 153 -16.67 3.55 16.15
C LEU A 153 -15.44 2.66 16.38
N HIS A 154 -15.29 1.58 15.60
CA HIS A 154 -14.10 0.72 15.63
C HIS A 154 -12.83 1.52 15.35
N PHE A 155 -12.81 2.34 14.30
CA PHE A 155 -11.65 3.19 13.96
C PHE A 155 -11.37 4.25 15.02
N ARG A 156 -12.40 4.88 15.59
CA ARG A 156 -12.24 5.98 16.57
C ARG A 156 -11.95 5.54 17.99
N LEU A 157 -12.39 4.36 18.40
CA LEU A 157 -12.21 3.87 19.78
C LEU A 157 -11.27 2.67 19.89
N VAL A 158 -11.49 1.63 19.08
CA VAL A 158 -10.74 0.37 19.23
C VAL A 158 -9.28 0.55 18.82
N ILE A 159 -9.03 1.22 17.70
CA ILE A 159 -7.66 1.43 17.18
C ILE A 159 -6.83 2.31 18.13
N PRO A 160 -7.29 3.48 18.62
CA PRO A 160 -6.53 4.27 19.59
C PRO A 160 -6.33 3.55 20.94
N LEU A 161 -7.34 2.79 21.40
CA LEU A 161 -7.24 2.02 22.64
C LEU A 161 -6.17 0.92 22.54
N LEU A 162 -6.15 0.16 21.44
CA LEU A 162 -5.10 -0.82 21.16
C LEU A 162 -3.73 -0.15 21.03
N GLY A 163 -3.66 1.02 20.39
CA GLY A 163 -2.45 1.82 20.30
C GLY A 163 -1.91 2.26 21.67
N ARG A 164 -2.80 2.66 22.58
CA ARG A 164 -2.44 3.04 23.94
C ARG A 164 -1.93 1.86 24.76
N LEU A 165 -2.63 0.73 24.70
CA LEU A 165 -2.32 -0.47 25.49
C LEU A 165 -1.06 -1.19 25.03
N LEU A 166 -0.83 -1.26 23.71
CA LEU A 166 0.22 -2.11 23.15
C LEU A 166 1.48 -1.36 22.69
N ALA A 167 1.38 -0.07 22.40
CA ALA A 167 2.49 0.69 21.83
C ALA A 167 2.92 1.92 22.63
N GLY A 168 2.17 2.36 23.62
CA GLY A 168 2.47 3.56 24.42
C GLY A 168 2.47 4.89 23.62
N ARG A 169 1.97 4.89 22.38
CA ARG A 169 2.00 6.04 21.46
C ARG A 169 0.62 6.33 20.88
N VAL A 170 -0.21 7.03 21.62
CA VAL A 170 -1.57 7.42 21.23
C VAL A 170 -1.60 8.26 19.94
N GLN A 171 -0.61 9.14 19.71
CA GLN A 171 -0.56 10.04 18.55
C GLN A 171 -0.47 9.31 17.21
N ALA A 172 0.35 8.25 17.11
CA ALA A 172 0.50 7.49 15.86
C ALA A 172 -0.81 6.79 15.43
N TYR A 173 -1.63 6.40 16.41
CA TYR A 173 -2.90 5.69 16.15
C TYR A 173 -4.09 6.63 15.94
N ARG A 174 -4.06 7.82 16.56
CA ARG A 174 -4.98 8.91 16.17
C ARG A 174 -4.76 9.30 14.73
N TRP A 175 -3.50 9.51 14.34
CA TRP A 175 -3.15 9.82 12.95
C TRP A 175 -3.59 8.71 11.98
N LEU A 176 -3.49 7.42 12.35
CA LEU A 176 -3.99 6.31 11.54
C LEU A 176 -5.52 6.39 11.34
N ALA A 177 -6.27 6.70 12.40
CA ALA A 177 -7.72 6.88 12.32
C ALA A 177 -8.07 8.09 11.44
N ASP A 178 -7.43 9.24 11.69
CA ASP A 178 -7.69 10.49 10.97
C ASP A 178 -7.31 10.37 9.48
N SER A 179 -6.16 9.79 9.16
CA SER A 179 -5.73 9.56 7.77
C SER A 179 -6.66 8.58 7.03
N THR A 180 -7.25 7.61 7.75
CA THR A 180 -8.21 6.68 7.16
C THR A 180 -9.56 7.34 6.88
N LEU A 181 -10.09 8.12 7.83
CA LEU A 181 -11.38 8.79 7.69
C LEU A 181 -11.32 9.98 6.73
N GLY A 182 -10.18 10.66 6.65
CA GLY A 182 -9.93 11.77 5.73
C GLY A 182 -9.49 11.36 4.32
N PHE A 183 -9.26 10.08 4.07
CA PHE A 183 -8.83 9.62 2.74
C PHE A 183 -10.00 9.62 1.74
N VAL A 184 -9.67 9.60 0.46
CA VAL A 184 -10.65 9.58 -0.62
C VAL A 184 -11.44 8.27 -0.65
N THR A 185 -12.68 8.32 -1.14
CA THR A 185 -13.47 7.10 -1.36
C THR A 185 -12.85 6.23 -2.46
N ALA A 186 -13.18 4.94 -2.48
CA ALA A 186 -12.67 4.03 -3.51
C ALA A 186 -13.07 4.48 -4.93
N GLU A 187 -14.27 5.01 -5.09
CA GLU A 187 -14.75 5.57 -6.37
C GLU A 187 -13.89 6.77 -6.79
N LYS A 188 -13.64 7.69 -5.86
CA LYS A 188 -12.85 8.90 -6.13
C LYS A 188 -11.38 8.60 -6.40
N LEU A 189 -10.82 7.57 -5.75
CA LEU A 189 -9.48 7.09 -6.10
C LEU A 189 -9.44 6.47 -7.51
N ALA A 190 -10.46 5.71 -7.89
CA ALA A 190 -10.56 5.15 -9.24
C ALA A 190 -10.68 6.25 -10.32
N GLU A 191 -11.39 7.35 -10.03
CA GLU A 191 -11.44 8.52 -10.93
C GLU A 191 -10.06 9.18 -11.07
N ARG A 192 -9.36 9.43 -9.95
CA ARG A 192 -8.00 10.00 -9.98
C ARG A 192 -7.00 9.13 -10.73
N LEU A 193 -7.12 7.81 -10.62
CA LEU A 193 -6.30 6.88 -11.40
C LEU A 193 -6.52 7.06 -12.90
N ARG A 194 -7.78 7.16 -13.35
CA ARG A 194 -8.09 7.42 -14.76
C ARG A 194 -7.53 8.76 -15.22
N SER A 195 -7.71 9.81 -14.41
CA SER A 195 -7.14 11.14 -14.69
C SER A 195 -5.60 11.14 -14.75
N ALA A 196 -4.94 10.24 -14.02
CA ALA A 196 -3.49 10.06 -14.05
C ALA A 196 -3.00 9.16 -15.23
N GLY A 197 -3.90 8.76 -16.15
CA GLY A 197 -3.55 7.97 -17.33
C GLY A 197 -3.48 6.46 -17.10
N PHE A 198 -4.19 5.94 -16.07
CA PHE A 198 -4.37 4.51 -15.90
C PHE A 198 -5.66 4.03 -16.60
N GLU A 199 -5.58 2.89 -17.25
CA GLU A 199 -6.67 2.22 -17.96
C GLU A 199 -7.11 0.94 -17.25
N GLY A 200 -8.29 0.40 -17.60
CA GLY A 200 -8.82 -0.81 -16.98
C GLY A 200 -8.99 -0.70 -15.46
N VAL A 201 -9.19 0.53 -14.97
CA VAL A 201 -9.25 0.84 -13.55
C VAL A 201 -10.48 0.21 -12.92
N GLY A 202 -10.24 -0.59 -11.89
CA GLY A 202 -11.28 -1.18 -11.06
C GLY A 202 -10.86 -1.25 -9.59
N PHE A 203 -11.79 -1.64 -8.75
CA PHE A 203 -11.51 -1.87 -7.33
C PHE A 203 -12.44 -2.91 -6.72
N ARG A 204 -12.02 -3.50 -5.61
CA ARG A 204 -12.81 -4.39 -4.76
C ARG A 204 -12.74 -3.93 -3.32
N ARG A 205 -13.90 -3.70 -2.71
CA ARG A 205 -13.98 -3.39 -1.29
C ARG A 205 -13.90 -4.66 -0.44
N LEU A 206 -13.25 -4.55 0.68
CA LEU A 206 -13.03 -5.59 1.68
C LEU A 206 -13.41 -5.05 3.06
N MET A 207 -13.52 -5.92 4.07
CA MET A 207 -13.79 -5.51 5.46
C MET A 207 -14.95 -4.51 5.55
N LEU A 208 -16.16 -4.95 5.15
CA LEU A 208 -17.37 -4.11 5.17
C LEU A 208 -17.22 -2.75 4.46
N GLY A 209 -16.27 -2.64 3.53
CA GLY A 209 -16.03 -1.44 2.75
C GLY A 209 -14.97 -0.49 3.31
N ALA A 210 -14.32 -0.82 4.43
CA ALA A 210 -13.29 0.03 5.03
C ALA A 210 -11.90 -0.12 4.38
N ILE A 211 -11.69 -1.16 3.60
CA ILE A 211 -10.47 -1.45 2.84
C ILE A 211 -10.83 -1.61 1.38
N ALA A 212 -9.95 -1.21 0.47
CA ALA A 212 -10.10 -1.49 -0.96
C ALA A 212 -8.78 -1.92 -1.59
N VAL A 213 -8.88 -2.85 -2.55
CA VAL A 213 -7.81 -3.15 -3.50
C VAL A 213 -8.21 -2.51 -4.81
N HIS A 214 -7.39 -1.57 -5.28
CA HIS A 214 -7.53 -0.94 -6.59
C HIS A 214 -6.52 -1.52 -7.56
N TRP A 215 -6.84 -1.51 -8.84
CA TRP A 215 -5.95 -1.94 -9.91
C TRP A 215 -6.17 -1.11 -11.17
N GLY A 216 -5.17 -1.11 -12.03
CA GLY A 216 -5.19 -0.51 -13.36
C GLY A 216 -3.94 -0.93 -14.14
N ARG A 217 -3.84 -0.44 -15.35
CA ARG A 217 -2.64 -0.56 -16.18
C ARG A 217 -2.20 0.82 -16.64
N ALA A 218 -0.91 1.03 -16.78
CA ALA A 218 -0.42 2.26 -17.36
C ALA A 218 -0.89 2.35 -18.81
N GLY A 219 -1.65 3.39 -19.19
CA GLY A 219 -2.09 3.65 -20.55
C GLY A 219 -0.90 3.78 -21.54
N GLY A 220 -1.15 3.73 -22.82
CA GLY A 220 -0.14 4.01 -23.85
C GLY A 220 0.46 5.42 -23.74
N PRO A 221 1.55 5.74 -24.41
CA PRO A 221 1.95 7.13 -24.60
C PRO A 221 0.82 7.86 -25.35
N ASN A 222 0.46 9.05 -24.87
CA ASN A 222 -0.36 9.99 -25.64
C ASN A 222 0.42 10.47 -26.84
#